data_c0ee772a0b99fcb0545a7542c9070950
#
_entry.id   c0ee772a0b99fcb0545a7542c9070950
#
_cell.length_a   1.000
_cell.length_b   1.000
_cell.length_c   1.000
_cell.angle_alpha   90.00
_cell.angle_beta   90.00
_cell.angle_gamma   90.00
#
_symmetry.space_group_name_H-M   'P 1'
#
loop_
_entity.id
_entity.type
_entity.pdbx_description
1 polymer ?
#
loop_
_entity_poly.entity_id
_entity_poly.type
_entity_poly.pdbx_seq_one_letter_code
_entity_poly.pdbx_strand_id
1 'polypeptide(L)'
;KRFEYDIRRGSDKYKPSTDLKLETHSIKFDLLSSLSDDFKLKSGISGRYQNNFPDPDTGVRRIIPDYDKFDFAIYAILNYYLSKKILLEAGGRFDYSYMDVFKFYKTSLWDSRGYNTLFSNIIVNELDNQILTNSKLNFKNFSATIGVNYDFRNNNKILFNYALASRIPNPAELYSEGLHHSAARIELGDLRFNSELGHKLTFTYLKNKENLKFSINPFINFIKNFILIEPTKIEQTIRGSFQVWEYRQTDARLAGIDFDLDYILNQHFSFNNQSSLVKGYDLIKNGPLINLPPVNTKNEIVYNNLKLNNLKLSLQSEYVFRQNEYPNNNFEVYTPLSETFELVNISDPPESYHLLNFNSSIDFSVFNKSKLNLTFRINNILNVSYKNYLNRLRYYSHDLGRNFILNLKLNY
;
A
#
# COMPACT_ATOMS: atom_id res chain seq x y z
N LYS A 1 5.64 -5.41 18.31
CA LYS A 1 6.65 -4.38 18.53
C LYS A 1 7.46 -4.11 17.26
N ARG A 2 7.88 -2.85 17.06
CA ARG A 2 8.77 -2.43 15.99
C ARG A 2 9.96 -1.71 16.60
N PHE A 3 11.15 -2.14 16.21
CA PHE A 3 12.42 -1.53 16.60
C PHE A 3 13.13 -0.98 15.37
N GLU A 4 13.70 0.23 15.50
CA GLU A 4 14.64 0.79 14.54
C GLU A 4 15.87 1.28 15.30
N TYR A 5 17.04 1.09 14.70
CA TYR A 5 18.32 1.52 15.26
C TYR A 5 18.97 2.56 14.35
N ASP A 6 19.70 3.47 14.94
CA ASP A 6 20.51 4.47 14.23
C ASP A 6 21.96 4.47 14.77
N ILE A 7 22.82 5.25 14.14
CA ILE A 7 24.20 5.42 14.59
C ILE A 7 24.21 6.36 15.80
N ARG A 8 24.36 5.79 17.00
CA ARG A 8 24.50 6.53 18.27
C ARG A 8 25.85 6.31 18.88
N ARG A 9 26.26 7.23 19.74
CA ARG A 9 27.54 7.18 20.47
C ARG A 9 27.30 6.99 21.96
N GLY A 10 28.34 6.53 22.69
CA GLY A 10 28.30 6.37 24.15
C GLY A 10 27.38 5.26 24.63
N SER A 11 26.71 5.49 25.74
CA SER A 11 25.80 4.52 26.40
C SER A 11 24.56 4.22 25.57
N ASP A 12 24.16 5.13 24.67
CA ASP A 12 22.93 4.99 23.89
C ASP A 12 23.10 4.16 22.62
N LYS A 13 24.32 3.70 22.31
CA LYS A 13 24.58 2.91 21.08
C LYS A 13 23.77 1.61 20.96
N TYR A 14 23.29 1.09 22.06
CA TYR A 14 22.49 -0.15 22.12
C TYR A 14 20.99 0.11 22.27
N LYS A 15 20.57 1.39 22.45
CA LYS A 15 19.15 1.73 22.54
C LYS A 15 18.56 1.87 21.13
N PRO A 16 17.35 1.36 20.88
CA PRO A 16 16.67 1.63 19.64
C PRO A 16 16.36 3.14 19.49
N SER A 17 16.37 3.65 18.29
CA SER A 17 15.87 4.99 17.96
C SER A 17 14.35 5.04 17.87
N THR A 18 13.75 3.89 17.62
CA THR A 18 12.30 3.70 17.59
C THR A 18 11.98 2.40 18.31
N ASP A 19 11.12 2.46 19.32
CA ASP A 19 10.47 1.30 19.96
C ASP A 19 8.98 1.59 20.00
N LEU A 20 8.22 0.94 19.12
CA LEU A 20 6.77 1.09 19.03
C LEU A 20 6.09 -0.21 19.43
N LYS A 21 5.13 -0.11 20.34
CA LYS A 21 4.22 -1.18 20.71
C LYS A 21 2.82 -0.82 20.20
N LEU A 22 2.33 -1.55 19.20
CA LEU A 22 0.96 -1.45 18.71
C LEU A 22 0.18 -2.67 19.17
N GLU A 23 -0.88 -2.45 19.94
CA GLU A 23 -1.85 -3.48 20.30
C GLU A 23 -3.14 -3.25 19.53
N THR A 24 -3.71 -4.34 19.01
CA THR A 24 -4.96 -4.29 18.26
C THR A 24 -5.86 -5.43 18.70
N HIS A 25 -7.06 -5.07 19.11
CA HIS A 25 -8.15 -6.00 19.39
C HIS A 25 -9.26 -5.77 18.39
N SER A 26 -9.77 -6.83 17.79
CA SER A 26 -10.85 -6.72 16.80
C SER A 26 -11.90 -7.80 17.01
N ILE A 27 -13.15 -7.42 16.80
CA ILE A 27 -14.29 -8.32 16.78
C ILE A 27 -15.08 -8.08 15.51
N LYS A 28 -15.59 -9.15 14.92
CA LYS A 28 -16.43 -9.07 13.73
C LYS A 28 -17.54 -10.11 13.83
N PHE A 29 -18.74 -9.67 13.49
CA PHE A 29 -19.93 -10.51 13.43
C PHE A 29 -20.54 -10.43 12.04
N ASP A 30 -20.67 -11.56 11.36
CA ASP A 30 -21.31 -11.67 10.06
C ASP A 30 -22.56 -12.55 10.19
N LEU A 31 -23.68 -12.06 9.65
CA LEU A 31 -24.91 -12.80 9.49
C LEU A 31 -25.18 -13.00 8.00
N LEU A 32 -25.31 -14.26 7.59
CA LEU A 32 -25.69 -14.66 6.24
C LEU A 32 -27.13 -15.15 6.27
N SER A 33 -28.02 -14.47 5.53
CA SER A 33 -29.44 -14.81 5.47
C SER A 33 -29.85 -15.03 4.02
N SER A 34 -30.51 -16.15 3.74
CA SER A 34 -31.23 -16.37 2.49
C SER A 34 -32.67 -15.92 2.69
N LEU A 35 -33.02 -14.73 2.18
CA LEU A 35 -34.37 -14.19 2.29
C LEU A 35 -35.32 -14.91 1.33
N SER A 36 -34.81 -15.37 0.20
CA SER A 36 -35.43 -16.29 -0.75
C SER A 36 -34.34 -16.99 -1.55
N ASP A 37 -34.70 -17.87 -2.51
CA ASP A 37 -33.74 -18.51 -3.42
C ASP A 37 -32.94 -17.48 -4.24
N ASP A 38 -33.56 -16.35 -4.56
CA ASP A 38 -32.95 -15.30 -5.38
C ASP A 38 -32.32 -14.16 -4.56
N PHE A 39 -32.65 -14.03 -3.27
CA PHE A 39 -32.16 -12.95 -2.41
C PHE A 39 -31.27 -13.47 -1.29
N LYS A 40 -30.00 -13.06 -1.29
CA LYS A 40 -29.04 -13.36 -0.22
C LYS A 40 -28.54 -12.07 0.41
N LEU A 41 -28.71 -11.96 1.71
CA LEU A 41 -28.25 -10.82 2.50
C LEU A 41 -27.07 -11.24 3.38
N LYS A 42 -25.98 -10.50 3.27
CA LYS A 42 -24.91 -10.51 4.25
C LYS A 42 -24.95 -9.20 5.03
N SER A 43 -25.16 -9.27 6.34
CA SER A 43 -25.07 -8.09 7.23
C SER A 43 -24.08 -8.35 8.35
N GLY A 44 -23.56 -7.30 8.94
CA GLY A 44 -22.63 -7.48 10.04
C GLY A 44 -22.23 -6.20 10.73
N ILE A 45 -21.54 -6.40 11.85
CA ILE A 45 -20.91 -5.35 12.64
C ILE A 45 -19.43 -5.68 12.85
N SER A 46 -18.61 -4.66 12.99
CA SER A 46 -17.20 -4.83 13.38
C SER A 46 -16.77 -3.74 14.34
N GLY A 47 -15.95 -4.14 15.33
CA GLY A 47 -15.31 -3.25 16.27
C GLY A 47 -13.80 -3.47 16.25
N ARG A 48 -13.02 -2.40 16.41
CA ARG A 48 -11.57 -2.47 16.55
C ARG A 48 -11.10 -1.42 17.53
N TYR A 49 -10.28 -1.84 18.47
CA TYR A 49 -9.54 -0.97 19.37
C TYR A 49 -8.06 -1.10 19.07
N GLN A 50 -7.35 0.03 19.03
CA GLN A 50 -5.91 0.09 18.88
C GLN A 50 -5.31 1.02 19.92
N ASN A 51 -4.25 0.57 20.55
CA ASN A 51 -3.39 1.39 21.40
C ASN A 51 -1.98 1.38 20.82
N ASN A 52 -1.40 2.56 20.61
CA ASN A 52 -0.02 2.73 20.20
C ASN A 52 0.77 3.41 21.31
N PHE A 53 1.82 2.76 21.75
CA PHE A 53 2.73 3.26 22.76
C PHE A 53 4.17 3.28 22.22
N PRO A 54 4.69 4.46 21.85
CA PRO A 54 6.11 4.66 21.57
C PRO A 54 6.87 4.83 22.87
N ASP A 55 7.87 3.95 23.11
CA ASP A 55 8.65 3.93 24.34
C ASP A 55 9.48 5.22 24.51
N PRO A 56 9.31 5.99 25.60
CA PRO A 56 10.08 7.21 25.86
C PRO A 56 11.55 6.95 26.13
N ASP A 57 11.93 5.77 26.59
CA ASP A 57 13.32 5.42 26.97
C ASP A 57 14.27 5.43 25.77
N THR A 58 13.72 5.45 24.55
CA THR A 58 14.51 5.68 23.32
C THR A 58 15.23 7.02 23.34
N GLY A 59 14.73 8.03 24.07
CA GLY A 59 15.28 9.40 24.12
C GLY A 59 15.19 10.13 22.78
N VAL A 60 14.42 9.63 21.81
CA VAL A 60 14.23 10.25 20.49
C VAL A 60 12.79 10.70 20.35
N ARG A 61 12.59 11.76 19.57
CA ARG A 61 11.25 12.22 19.23
C ARG A 61 10.46 11.11 18.53
N ARG A 62 9.26 10.89 19.00
CA ARG A 62 8.34 9.87 18.49
C ARG A 62 7.78 10.28 17.14
N ILE A 63 8.05 9.51 16.10
CA ILE A 63 7.51 9.77 14.76
C ILE A 63 5.99 9.61 14.72
N ILE A 64 5.46 8.61 15.44
CA ILE A 64 4.04 8.38 15.65
C ILE A 64 3.75 8.54 17.14
N PRO A 65 2.76 9.34 17.55
CA PRO A 65 2.49 9.62 18.97
C PRO A 65 1.81 8.46 19.69
N ASP A 66 1.64 8.65 21.00
CA ASP A 66 0.72 7.84 21.81
C ASP A 66 -0.72 8.08 21.34
N TYR A 67 -1.48 7.02 21.11
CA TYR A 67 -2.89 7.15 20.81
C TYR A 67 -3.69 5.92 21.21
N ASP A 68 -4.95 6.20 21.54
CA ASP A 68 -6.03 5.24 21.60
C ASP A 68 -7.00 5.48 20.44
N LYS A 69 -7.32 4.43 19.70
CA LYS A 69 -8.23 4.49 18.56
C LYS A 69 -9.30 3.43 18.67
N PHE A 70 -10.55 3.85 18.51
CA PHE A 70 -11.70 2.98 18.45
C PHE A 70 -12.41 3.13 17.11
N ASP A 71 -12.64 2.03 16.41
CA ASP A 71 -13.41 1.97 15.17
C ASP A 71 -14.62 1.06 15.36
N PHE A 72 -15.77 1.51 14.88
CA PHE A 72 -17.00 0.73 14.81
C PHE A 72 -17.60 0.83 13.41
N ALA A 73 -18.13 -0.28 12.91
CA ALA A 73 -18.83 -0.27 11.64
C ALA A 73 -20.04 -1.21 11.61
N ILE A 74 -21.03 -0.81 10.84
CA ILE A 74 -22.18 -1.62 10.45
C ILE A 74 -22.28 -1.66 8.92
N TYR A 75 -22.63 -2.83 8.36
CA TYR A 75 -22.73 -2.99 6.92
C TYR A 75 -23.76 -4.04 6.53
N ALA A 76 -24.23 -3.89 5.29
CA ALA A 76 -25.08 -4.87 4.62
C ALA A 76 -24.72 -4.96 3.14
N ILE A 77 -24.75 -6.16 2.60
CA ILE A 77 -24.55 -6.47 1.17
C ILE A 77 -25.71 -7.38 0.74
N LEU A 78 -26.44 -6.97 -0.27
CA LEU A 78 -27.51 -7.69 -0.89
C LEU A 78 -27.07 -8.24 -2.24
N ASN A 79 -27.26 -9.53 -2.45
CA ASN A 79 -27.11 -10.22 -3.72
C ASN A 79 -28.48 -10.64 -4.23
N TYR A 80 -28.87 -10.16 -5.40
CA TYR A 80 -30.14 -10.49 -6.05
C TYR A 80 -29.91 -11.18 -7.39
N TYR A 81 -30.31 -12.42 -7.48
CA TYR A 81 -30.25 -13.23 -8.70
C TYR A 81 -31.47 -12.96 -9.57
N LEU A 82 -31.38 -11.92 -10.42
CA LEU A 82 -32.46 -11.55 -11.35
C LEU A 82 -32.76 -12.71 -12.34
N SER A 83 -31.77 -13.51 -12.62
CA SER A 83 -31.86 -14.76 -13.39
C SER A 83 -30.61 -15.62 -13.12
N LYS A 84 -30.57 -16.85 -13.67
CA LYS A 84 -29.36 -17.70 -13.63
C LYS A 84 -28.13 -17.06 -14.27
N LYS A 85 -28.29 -15.96 -15.02
CA LYS A 85 -27.22 -15.27 -15.74
C LYS A 85 -26.90 -13.89 -15.19
N ILE A 86 -27.79 -13.30 -14.42
CA ILE A 86 -27.66 -11.92 -13.96
C ILE A 86 -27.71 -11.90 -12.44
N LEU A 87 -26.63 -11.47 -11.83
CA LEU A 87 -26.54 -11.15 -10.42
C LEU A 87 -26.37 -9.65 -10.25
N LEU A 88 -27.26 -9.06 -9.46
CA LEU A 88 -27.15 -7.68 -8.99
C LEU A 88 -26.62 -7.69 -7.55
N GLU A 89 -25.66 -6.81 -7.28
CA GLU A 89 -25.10 -6.64 -5.94
C GLU A 89 -25.26 -5.19 -5.51
N ALA A 90 -25.71 -4.95 -4.27
CA ALA A 90 -25.73 -3.64 -3.67
C ALA A 90 -25.25 -3.75 -2.22
N GLY A 91 -24.43 -2.82 -1.78
CA GLY A 91 -23.91 -2.82 -0.41
C GLY A 91 -23.76 -1.42 0.15
N GLY A 92 -23.88 -1.31 1.47
CA GLY A 92 -23.67 -0.10 2.21
C GLY A 92 -22.92 -0.38 3.52
N ARG A 93 -22.08 0.56 3.93
CA ARG A 93 -21.30 0.49 5.17
C ARG A 93 -21.20 1.88 5.79
N PHE A 94 -21.44 1.96 7.07
CA PHE A 94 -21.17 3.13 7.89
C PHE A 94 -20.04 2.81 8.86
N ASP A 95 -19.06 3.71 8.93
CA ASP A 95 -17.90 3.62 9.83
C ASP A 95 -17.87 4.84 10.75
N TYR A 96 -17.69 4.59 12.04
CA TYR A 96 -17.38 5.59 13.05
C TYR A 96 -15.99 5.32 13.60
N SER A 97 -15.14 6.34 13.66
CA SER A 97 -13.81 6.24 14.26
C SER A 97 -13.58 7.38 15.24
N TYR A 98 -13.05 7.04 16.40
CA TYR A 98 -12.60 7.98 17.43
C TYR A 98 -11.12 7.76 17.69
N MET A 99 -10.37 8.84 17.79
CA MET A 99 -8.94 8.82 18.18
C MET A 99 -8.72 9.82 19.30
N ASP A 100 -8.01 9.40 20.35
CA ASP A 100 -7.49 10.23 21.44
C ASP A 100 -5.96 10.18 21.38
N VAL A 101 -5.31 11.33 21.15
CA VAL A 101 -3.91 11.38 20.77
C VAL A 101 -3.16 12.40 21.60
N PHE A 102 -2.11 11.97 22.28
CA PHE A 102 -1.17 12.83 23.00
C PHE A 102 0.12 13.00 22.19
N LYS A 103 0.48 14.23 21.87
CA LYS A 103 1.67 14.52 21.06
C LYS A 103 2.39 15.78 21.51
N PHE A 104 3.73 15.69 21.51
CA PHE A 104 4.61 16.85 21.57
C PHE A 104 4.97 17.31 20.16
N TYR A 105 4.64 18.55 19.83
CA TYR A 105 5.08 19.23 18.62
C TYR A 105 6.29 20.12 18.91
N LYS A 106 7.21 20.32 17.92
CA LYS A 106 8.13 21.46 17.96
C LYS A 106 7.33 22.75 17.86
N THR A 107 7.61 23.73 18.70
CA THR A 107 6.98 25.06 18.63
C THR A 107 7.13 25.65 17.22
N SER A 108 8.34 25.56 16.64
CA SER A 108 8.62 26.08 15.29
C SER A 108 7.78 25.42 14.18
N LEU A 109 7.49 24.11 14.27
CA LEU A 109 6.62 23.44 13.31
C LEU A 109 5.16 23.85 13.53
N TRP A 110 4.73 23.91 14.79
CA TRP A 110 3.38 24.32 15.17
C TRP A 110 3.04 25.71 14.62
N ASP A 111 3.96 26.66 14.82
CA ASP A 111 3.82 28.05 14.35
C ASP A 111 3.85 28.12 12.81
N SER A 112 4.79 27.43 12.17
CA SER A 112 4.91 27.43 10.70
C SER A 112 3.69 26.84 9.99
N ARG A 113 2.94 25.96 10.66
CA ARG A 113 1.69 25.36 10.17
C ARG A 113 0.46 26.24 10.46
N GLY A 114 0.59 27.33 11.24
CA GLY A 114 -0.52 28.17 11.67
C GLY A 114 -1.46 27.46 12.65
N TYR A 115 -0.99 26.46 13.37
CA TYR A 115 -1.80 25.66 14.27
C TYR A 115 -2.27 26.42 15.49
N ASN A 116 -1.57 27.48 15.90
CA ASN A 116 -2.02 28.39 16.96
C ASN A 116 -3.42 28.97 16.70
N THR A 117 -3.73 29.26 15.45
CA THR A 117 -5.06 29.77 15.07
C THR A 117 -6.11 28.67 14.94
N LEU A 118 -5.71 27.50 14.43
CA LEU A 118 -6.65 26.44 14.05
C LEU A 118 -6.92 25.43 15.18
N PHE A 119 -5.92 25.21 16.05
CA PHE A 119 -5.90 24.11 17.01
C PHE A 119 -5.45 24.54 18.42
N SER A 120 -5.57 25.82 18.79
CA SER A 120 -5.24 26.30 20.15
C SER A 120 -6.00 25.57 21.26
N ASN A 121 -7.20 25.10 20.97
CA ASN A 121 -8.06 24.39 21.91
C ASN A 121 -7.60 22.99 22.29
N ILE A 122 -6.61 22.40 21.58
CA ILE A 122 -6.04 21.11 21.92
C ILE A 122 -4.71 21.21 22.68
N ILE A 123 -4.22 22.41 22.92
CA ILE A 123 -3.00 22.65 23.70
C ILE A 123 -3.27 22.30 25.17
N VAL A 124 -2.44 21.43 25.73
CA VAL A 124 -2.49 21.03 27.14
C VAL A 124 -1.44 21.77 27.95
N ASN A 125 -0.22 21.90 27.36
CA ASN A 125 0.90 22.59 28.01
C ASN A 125 1.88 23.12 26.97
N GLU A 126 2.47 24.27 27.27
CA GLU A 126 3.54 24.88 26.47
C GLU A 126 4.86 24.81 27.23
N LEU A 127 5.88 24.26 26.58
CA LEU A 127 7.24 24.16 27.07
C LEU A 127 8.14 25.00 26.14
N ASP A 128 9.34 25.37 26.55
CA ASP A 128 10.22 26.31 25.82
C ASP A 128 10.29 26.11 24.31
N ASN A 129 10.43 24.86 23.84
CA ASN A 129 10.57 24.53 22.44
C ASN A 129 9.57 23.45 21.95
N GLN A 130 8.59 23.09 22.77
CA GLN A 130 7.60 22.05 22.49
C GLN A 130 6.22 22.46 23.02
N ILE A 131 5.21 21.99 22.33
CA ILE A 131 3.81 22.14 22.71
C ILE A 131 3.23 20.74 22.89
N LEU A 132 2.72 20.44 24.08
CA LEU A 132 1.98 19.23 24.35
C LEU A 132 0.52 19.44 23.96
N THR A 133 0.01 18.57 23.12
CA THR A 133 -1.38 18.57 22.67
C THR A 133 -2.10 17.28 23.07
N ASN A 134 -3.41 17.40 23.29
CA ASN A 134 -4.34 16.27 23.34
C ASN A 134 -5.45 16.50 22.32
N SER A 135 -5.43 15.78 21.22
CA SER A 135 -6.43 15.89 20.17
C SER A 135 -7.41 14.71 20.20
N LYS A 136 -8.70 15.05 20.17
CA LYS A 136 -9.81 14.08 20.10
C LYS A 136 -10.49 14.21 18.76
N LEU A 137 -10.23 13.27 17.86
CA LEU A 137 -10.74 13.30 16.49
C LEU A 137 -11.87 12.28 16.30
N ASN A 138 -12.92 12.72 15.62
CA ASN A 138 -14.06 11.89 15.26
C ASN A 138 -14.25 11.89 13.74
N PHE A 139 -14.38 10.71 13.16
CA PHE A 139 -14.69 10.55 11.74
C PHE A 139 -15.95 9.71 11.56
N LYS A 140 -16.81 10.15 10.65
CA LYS A 140 -18.02 9.43 10.23
C LYS A 140 -17.97 9.26 8.74
N ASN A 141 -17.87 8.01 8.28
CA ASN A 141 -17.67 7.68 6.89
C ASN A 141 -18.80 6.78 6.39
N PHE A 142 -19.16 6.98 5.14
CA PHE A 142 -20.09 6.12 4.44
C PHE A 142 -19.44 5.57 3.18
N SER A 143 -19.62 4.28 2.94
CA SER A 143 -19.19 3.59 1.73
C SER A 143 -20.35 2.81 1.15
N ALA A 144 -20.44 2.74 -0.18
CA ALA A 144 -21.49 2.01 -0.86
C ALA A 144 -20.94 1.35 -2.14
N THR A 145 -21.59 0.30 -2.58
CA THR A 145 -21.29 -0.35 -3.87
C THR A 145 -22.56 -0.78 -4.56
N ILE A 146 -22.57 -0.72 -5.87
CA ILE A 146 -23.57 -1.33 -6.73
C ILE A 146 -22.87 -1.99 -7.90
N GLY A 147 -23.26 -3.23 -8.21
CA GLY A 147 -22.64 -4.01 -9.27
C GLY A 147 -23.63 -4.89 -10.00
N VAL A 148 -23.25 -5.24 -11.22
CA VAL A 148 -23.95 -6.20 -12.04
C VAL A 148 -22.96 -7.21 -12.60
N ASN A 149 -23.27 -8.50 -12.45
CA ASN A 149 -22.52 -9.60 -13.04
C ASN A 149 -23.43 -10.27 -14.08
N TYR A 150 -22.96 -10.32 -15.31
CA TYR A 150 -23.69 -10.96 -16.40
C TYR A 150 -22.89 -12.12 -16.99
N ASP A 151 -23.43 -13.32 -16.80
CA ASP A 151 -22.92 -14.57 -17.38
C ASP A 151 -23.57 -14.80 -18.74
N PHE A 152 -22.78 -14.80 -19.82
CA PHE A 152 -23.30 -15.06 -21.15
C PHE A 152 -22.62 -16.27 -21.81
N ARG A 153 -23.01 -16.61 -23.03
CA ARG A 153 -22.61 -17.87 -23.68
C ARG A 153 -21.10 -18.12 -23.63
N ASN A 154 -20.71 -19.40 -23.58
CA ASN A 154 -19.33 -19.90 -23.65
C ASN A 154 -18.43 -19.47 -22.48
N ASN A 155 -18.95 -19.46 -21.27
CA ASN A 155 -18.19 -19.13 -20.05
C ASN A 155 -17.55 -17.74 -20.07
N ASN A 156 -18.24 -16.77 -20.67
CA ASN A 156 -17.85 -15.38 -20.62
C ASN A 156 -18.66 -14.65 -19.55
N LYS A 157 -18.03 -13.71 -18.86
CA LYS A 157 -18.67 -12.85 -17.86
C LYS A 157 -18.32 -11.38 -18.10
N ILE A 158 -19.28 -10.53 -17.88
CA ILE A 158 -19.08 -9.08 -17.76
C ILE A 158 -19.47 -8.68 -16.36
N LEU A 159 -18.60 -7.92 -15.69
CA LEU A 159 -18.88 -7.32 -14.41
C LEU A 159 -18.74 -5.81 -14.56
N PHE A 160 -19.73 -5.09 -14.07
CA PHE A 160 -19.69 -3.66 -13.93
C PHE A 160 -19.92 -3.31 -12.46
N ASN A 161 -19.09 -2.48 -11.89
CA ASN A 161 -19.20 -2.06 -10.51
C ASN A 161 -18.94 -0.57 -10.37
N TYR A 162 -19.79 0.10 -9.59
CA TYR A 162 -19.54 1.42 -9.04
C TYR A 162 -19.36 1.30 -7.53
N ALA A 163 -18.30 1.90 -7.01
CA ALA A 163 -18.03 1.95 -5.58
C ALA A 163 -17.79 3.39 -5.12
N LEU A 164 -18.51 3.78 -4.09
CA LEU A 164 -18.23 4.93 -3.24
C LEU A 164 -17.44 4.42 -2.04
N ALA A 165 -16.15 4.75 -1.95
CA ALA A 165 -15.27 4.28 -0.89
C ALA A 165 -14.75 5.46 -0.07
N SER A 166 -14.91 5.40 1.24
CA SER A 166 -14.40 6.41 2.15
C SER A 166 -13.30 5.84 3.05
N ARG A 167 -12.24 6.62 3.28
CA ARG A 167 -11.11 6.27 4.12
C ARG A 167 -10.76 7.41 5.07
N ILE A 168 -10.65 7.12 6.35
CA ILE A 168 -10.16 8.08 7.34
C ILE A 168 -8.62 8.19 7.25
N PRO A 169 -8.04 9.37 7.56
CA PRO A 169 -6.59 9.51 7.69
C PRO A 169 -6.07 8.60 8.79
N ASN A 170 -4.90 8.00 8.59
CA ASN A 170 -4.26 7.22 9.63
C ASN A 170 -3.42 8.13 10.57
N PRO A 171 -3.06 7.65 11.77
CA PRO A 171 -2.27 8.47 12.70
C PRO A 171 -0.93 8.95 12.15
N ALA A 172 -0.28 8.21 11.25
CA ALA A 172 0.98 8.67 10.64
C ALA A 172 0.75 9.84 9.70
N GLU A 173 -0.32 9.83 8.90
CA GLU A 173 -0.67 10.92 7.99
C GLU A 173 -0.99 12.22 8.73
N LEU A 174 -1.62 12.11 9.91
CA LEU A 174 -1.99 13.26 10.73
C LEU A 174 -0.83 13.77 11.60
N TYR A 175 -0.04 12.87 12.17
CA TYR A 175 0.82 13.21 13.29
C TYR A 175 2.31 12.96 13.09
N SER A 176 2.76 12.37 11.98
CA SER A 176 4.20 12.15 11.77
C SER A 176 4.99 13.42 11.93
N GLU A 177 6.07 13.37 12.72
CA GLU A 177 7.01 14.46 12.90
C GLU A 177 8.36 13.92 13.37
N GLY A 178 9.20 13.54 12.43
CA GLY A 178 10.53 13.06 12.81
C GLY A 178 11.18 12.18 11.76
N LEU A 179 12.37 11.73 12.12
CA LEU A 179 13.17 10.84 11.27
C LEU A 179 12.61 9.42 11.32
N HIS A 180 12.22 8.93 10.15
CA HIS A 180 11.89 7.53 9.91
C HIS A 180 13.19 6.81 9.54
N HIS A 181 13.84 6.21 10.53
CA HIS A 181 15.22 5.71 10.40
C HIS A 181 15.36 4.66 9.30
N SER A 182 14.45 3.69 9.23
CA SER A 182 14.48 2.64 8.21
C SER A 182 14.19 3.13 6.79
N ALA A 183 13.60 4.33 6.65
CA ALA A 183 13.34 4.96 5.35
C ALA A 183 14.32 6.09 5.03
N ALA A 184 15.25 6.40 5.94
CA ALA A 184 16.25 7.47 5.85
C ALA A 184 15.65 8.83 5.42
N ARG A 185 14.49 9.20 5.98
CA ARG A 185 13.79 10.45 5.66
C ARG A 185 13.02 10.99 6.86
N ILE A 186 12.82 12.30 6.90
CA ILE A 186 11.94 12.96 7.85
C ILE A 186 10.52 12.94 7.27
N GLU A 187 9.53 12.54 8.06
CA GLU A 187 8.12 12.54 7.67
C GLU A 187 7.35 13.56 8.51
N LEU A 188 6.53 14.38 7.84
CA LEU A 188 5.68 15.39 8.46
C LEU A 188 4.22 15.17 8.07
N GLY A 189 3.36 14.95 9.07
CA GLY A 189 1.92 14.84 8.93
C GLY A 189 1.22 16.20 8.98
N ASP A 190 -0.12 16.19 8.82
CA ASP A 190 -0.92 17.40 8.93
C ASP A 190 -2.28 17.12 9.59
N LEU A 191 -2.58 17.85 10.66
CA LEU A 191 -3.82 17.73 11.44
C LEU A 191 -5.08 18.15 10.68
N ARG A 192 -4.94 18.90 9.59
CA ARG A 192 -6.05 19.45 8.80
C ARG A 192 -6.73 18.44 7.88
N PHE A 193 -6.22 17.21 7.80
CA PHE A 193 -6.72 16.22 6.86
C PHE A 193 -8.14 15.74 7.19
N ASN A 194 -8.93 15.65 6.14
CA ASN A 194 -10.26 15.08 6.13
C ASN A 194 -10.24 13.65 5.59
N SER A 195 -11.36 12.94 5.74
CA SER A 195 -11.54 11.63 5.10
C SER A 195 -11.44 11.74 3.58
N GLU A 196 -10.80 10.76 2.96
CA GLU A 196 -10.84 10.57 1.52
C GLU A 196 -12.21 10.02 1.09
N LEU A 197 -12.66 10.44 -0.09
CA LEU A 197 -13.88 9.93 -0.72
C LEU A 197 -13.60 9.60 -2.19
N GLY A 198 -13.59 8.31 -2.51
CA GLY A 198 -13.34 7.80 -3.85
C GLY A 198 -14.61 7.34 -4.57
N HIS A 199 -14.77 7.73 -5.83
CA HIS A 199 -15.79 7.29 -6.76
C HIS A 199 -15.14 6.43 -7.84
N LYS A 200 -15.22 5.11 -7.70
CA LYS A 200 -14.57 4.15 -8.59
C LYS A 200 -15.57 3.46 -9.49
N LEU A 201 -15.33 3.50 -10.79
CA LEU A 201 -15.99 2.67 -11.80
C LEU A 201 -15.01 1.60 -12.26
N THR A 202 -15.48 0.37 -12.32
CA THR A 202 -14.71 -0.77 -12.79
C THR A 202 -15.55 -1.57 -13.78
N PHE A 203 -14.94 -1.92 -14.89
CA PHE A 203 -15.49 -2.85 -15.85
C PHE A 203 -14.57 -4.04 -15.94
N THR A 204 -15.10 -5.27 -15.89
CA THR A 204 -14.29 -6.48 -16.03
C THR A 204 -14.91 -7.40 -17.07
N TYR A 205 -14.11 -7.81 -18.04
CA TYR A 205 -14.47 -8.90 -18.94
C TYR A 205 -13.63 -10.13 -18.59
N LEU A 206 -14.31 -11.24 -18.35
CA LEU A 206 -13.70 -12.52 -18.04
C LEU A 206 -14.06 -13.55 -19.12
N LYS A 207 -13.07 -14.28 -19.61
CA LYS A 207 -13.25 -15.48 -20.41
C LYS A 207 -12.64 -16.66 -19.69
N ASN A 208 -13.42 -17.71 -19.53
CA ASN A 208 -12.98 -18.92 -18.84
C ASN A 208 -13.32 -20.15 -19.69
N LYS A 209 -12.46 -20.46 -20.68
CA LYS A 209 -12.53 -21.68 -21.47
C LYS A 209 -11.48 -22.66 -21.00
N GLU A 210 -11.65 -23.96 -21.26
CA GLU A 210 -10.76 -25.02 -20.77
C GLU A 210 -9.27 -24.74 -20.91
N ASN A 211 -8.87 -24.24 -22.10
CA ASN A 211 -7.46 -23.97 -22.41
C ASN A 211 -7.09 -22.47 -22.40
N LEU A 212 -8.06 -21.58 -22.21
CA LEU A 212 -7.85 -20.13 -22.29
C LEU A 212 -8.68 -19.42 -21.22
N LYS A 213 -8.01 -18.79 -20.26
CA LYS A 213 -8.63 -17.90 -19.30
C LYS A 213 -7.98 -16.53 -19.45
N PHE A 214 -8.76 -15.50 -19.55
CA PHE A 214 -8.22 -14.14 -19.48
C PHE A 214 -9.21 -13.19 -18.82
N SER A 215 -8.67 -12.17 -18.22
CA SER A 215 -9.41 -11.03 -17.70
C SER A 215 -8.83 -9.73 -18.21
N ILE A 216 -9.70 -8.76 -18.45
CA ILE A 216 -9.33 -7.37 -18.71
C ILE A 216 -10.18 -6.49 -17.81
N ASN A 217 -9.52 -5.61 -17.06
CA ASN A 217 -10.13 -4.87 -15.96
C ASN A 217 -9.76 -3.38 -16.01
N PRO A 218 -10.33 -2.58 -16.92
CA PRO A 218 -10.20 -1.13 -16.90
C PRO A 218 -10.96 -0.53 -15.70
N PHE A 219 -10.39 0.54 -15.13
CA PHE A 219 -11.02 1.29 -14.05
C PHE A 219 -10.71 2.78 -14.15
N ILE A 220 -11.59 3.57 -13.54
CA ILE A 220 -11.35 4.99 -13.25
C ILE A 220 -11.81 5.28 -11.82
N ASN A 221 -11.04 6.08 -11.09
CA ASN A 221 -11.33 6.47 -9.72
C ASN A 221 -11.07 7.97 -9.52
N PHE A 222 -12.08 8.72 -9.12
CA PHE A 222 -11.97 10.11 -8.70
C PHE A 222 -11.98 10.15 -7.17
N ILE A 223 -10.93 10.70 -6.59
CA ILE A 223 -10.75 10.70 -5.13
C ILE A 223 -10.65 12.14 -4.65
N LYS A 224 -11.64 12.57 -3.88
CA LYS A 224 -11.58 13.82 -3.15
C LYS A 224 -10.75 13.66 -1.88
N ASN A 225 -9.96 14.69 -1.54
CA ASN A 225 -9.08 14.68 -0.38
C ASN A 225 -8.05 13.53 -0.38
N PHE A 226 -7.54 13.13 -1.54
CA PHE A 226 -6.52 12.09 -1.65
C PHE A 226 -5.27 12.46 -0.87
N ILE A 227 -4.83 11.59 0.05
CA ILE A 227 -3.64 11.81 0.89
C ILE A 227 -2.43 11.17 0.21
N LEU A 228 -1.42 11.99 -0.04
CA LEU A 228 -0.14 11.54 -0.58
C LEU A 228 1.01 12.13 0.24
N ILE A 229 2.20 11.57 0.03
CA ILE A 229 3.43 12.08 0.63
C ILE A 229 4.43 12.42 -0.48
N GLU A 230 5.04 13.61 -0.42
CA GLU A 230 5.98 14.08 -1.43
C GLU A 230 7.21 14.74 -0.79
N PRO A 231 8.39 14.70 -1.45
CA PRO A 231 9.59 15.36 -0.96
C PRO A 231 9.48 16.87 -1.14
N THR A 232 9.95 17.64 -0.17
CA THR A 232 9.85 19.10 -0.17
C THR A 232 11.19 19.80 0.01
N LYS A 233 12.11 19.26 0.81
CA LYS A 233 13.42 19.86 1.11
C LYS A 233 14.37 18.84 1.71
N ILE A 234 15.61 19.29 1.99
CA ILE A 234 16.55 18.60 2.88
C ILE A 234 16.63 19.35 4.22
N GLU A 235 16.63 18.60 5.31
CA GLU A 235 16.89 19.13 6.65
C GLU A 235 18.17 18.52 7.21
N GLN A 236 19.06 19.40 7.70
CA GLN A 236 20.28 18.98 8.40
C GLN A 236 19.96 18.68 9.86
N THR A 237 20.40 17.55 10.31
CA THR A 237 20.28 17.08 11.70
C THR A 237 21.65 16.74 12.26
N ILE A 238 21.76 16.55 13.56
CA ILE A 238 22.99 16.05 14.21
C ILE A 238 23.43 14.66 13.70
N ARG A 239 22.57 13.96 12.97
CA ARG A 239 22.79 12.63 12.39
C ARG A 239 23.08 12.64 10.89
N GLY A 240 23.07 13.82 10.28
CA GLY A 240 23.26 14.01 8.84
C GLY A 240 22.11 14.74 8.17
N SER A 241 22.17 14.84 6.87
CA SER A 241 21.17 15.50 6.03
C SER A 241 20.15 14.47 5.53
N PHE A 242 18.87 14.75 5.73
CA PHE A 242 17.78 13.87 5.35
C PHE A 242 16.74 14.60 4.50
N GLN A 243 16.17 13.90 3.53
CA GLN A 243 15.02 14.38 2.76
C GLN A 243 13.81 14.53 3.68
N VAL A 244 13.11 15.66 3.58
CA VAL A 244 11.83 15.88 4.25
C VAL A 244 10.71 15.53 3.29
N TRP A 245 9.83 14.65 3.74
CA TRP A 245 8.65 14.24 3.03
C TRP A 245 7.42 14.70 3.80
N GLU A 246 6.56 15.47 3.14
CA GLU A 246 5.36 16.02 3.77
C GLU A 246 4.11 15.37 3.22
N TYR A 247 3.20 14.97 4.12
CA TYR A 247 1.87 14.55 3.73
C TYR A 247 1.06 15.76 3.32
N ARG A 248 0.27 15.63 2.26
CA ARG A 248 -0.71 16.63 1.82
C ARG A 248 -1.96 15.97 1.27
N GLN A 249 -3.04 16.73 1.17
CA GLN A 249 -4.27 16.34 0.50
C GLN A 249 -4.42 17.05 -0.84
N THR A 250 -5.01 16.35 -1.80
CA THR A 250 -5.39 16.86 -3.11
C THR A 250 -6.62 16.12 -3.62
N ASP A 251 -7.27 16.66 -4.65
CA ASP A 251 -8.23 15.89 -5.42
C ASP A 251 -7.47 15.16 -6.54
N ALA A 252 -7.76 13.88 -6.73
CA ALA A 252 -7.01 13.03 -7.63
C ALA A 252 -7.91 12.25 -8.58
N ARG A 253 -7.37 11.94 -9.77
CA ARG A 253 -7.96 11.00 -10.72
C ARG A 253 -6.96 9.90 -11.00
N LEU A 254 -7.36 8.66 -10.76
CA LEU A 254 -6.61 7.44 -11.11
C LEU A 254 -7.35 6.71 -12.21
N ALA A 255 -6.66 6.28 -13.26
CA ALA A 255 -7.22 5.43 -14.30
C ALA A 255 -6.20 4.35 -14.66
N GLY A 256 -6.68 3.15 -14.96
CA GLY A 256 -5.79 2.03 -15.24
C GLY A 256 -6.48 0.88 -15.92
N ILE A 257 -5.67 -0.11 -16.27
CA ILE A 257 -6.11 -1.36 -16.85
C ILE A 257 -5.19 -2.48 -16.37
N ASP A 258 -5.80 -3.56 -15.87
CA ASP A 258 -5.11 -4.79 -15.57
C ASP A 258 -5.52 -5.86 -16.58
N PHE A 259 -4.55 -6.67 -17.01
CA PHE A 259 -4.74 -7.78 -17.92
C PHE A 259 -4.06 -9.02 -17.37
N ASP A 260 -4.83 -10.11 -17.27
CA ASP A 260 -4.34 -11.44 -16.89
C ASP A 260 -4.70 -12.45 -17.97
N LEU A 261 -3.78 -13.34 -18.30
CA LEU A 261 -3.95 -14.41 -19.26
C LEU A 261 -3.32 -15.71 -18.74
N ASP A 262 -4.12 -16.79 -18.75
CA ASP A 262 -3.63 -18.15 -18.58
C ASP A 262 -3.98 -18.96 -19.83
N TYR A 263 -2.98 -19.48 -20.52
CA TYR A 263 -3.16 -20.27 -21.72
C TYR A 263 -2.47 -21.62 -21.59
N ILE A 264 -3.26 -22.71 -21.69
CA ILE A 264 -2.76 -24.08 -21.69
C ILE A 264 -2.37 -24.43 -23.13
N LEU A 265 -1.07 -24.52 -23.39
CA LEU A 265 -0.51 -24.87 -24.68
C LEU A 265 -0.71 -26.35 -25.00
N ASN A 266 -0.46 -27.20 -24.02
CA ASN A 266 -0.67 -28.65 -24.09
C ASN A 266 -0.70 -29.27 -22.68
N GLN A 267 -0.66 -30.61 -22.55
CA GLN A 267 -0.72 -31.33 -21.29
C GLN A 267 0.39 -30.96 -20.28
N HIS A 268 1.51 -30.43 -20.75
CA HIS A 268 2.68 -30.13 -19.94
C HIS A 268 3.01 -28.65 -19.88
N PHE A 269 2.66 -27.87 -20.88
CA PHE A 269 3.05 -26.46 -20.98
C PHE A 269 1.86 -25.52 -20.88
N SER A 270 2.04 -24.48 -20.08
CA SER A 270 1.15 -23.32 -20.04
C SER A 270 1.95 -22.01 -20.10
N PHE A 271 1.27 -20.97 -20.58
CA PHE A 271 1.77 -19.61 -20.63
C PHE A 271 0.86 -18.71 -19.81
N ASN A 272 1.46 -17.92 -18.93
CA ASN A 272 0.76 -16.93 -18.11
C ASN A 272 1.29 -15.54 -18.43
N ASN A 273 0.40 -14.56 -18.50
CA ASN A 273 0.77 -13.15 -18.59
C ASN A 273 0.00 -12.34 -17.55
N GLN A 274 0.69 -11.40 -16.93
CA GLN A 274 0.11 -10.37 -16.06
C GLN A 274 0.68 -9.02 -16.49
N SER A 275 -0.19 -8.10 -16.86
CA SER A 275 0.21 -6.75 -17.29
C SER A 275 -0.65 -5.71 -16.60
N SER A 276 -0.03 -4.63 -16.16
CA SER A 276 -0.71 -3.55 -15.45
C SER A 276 -0.21 -2.18 -15.91
N LEU A 277 -1.17 -1.27 -16.07
CA LEU A 277 -0.95 0.15 -16.34
C LEU A 277 -1.85 0.96 -15.41
N VAL A 278 -1.28 1.91 -14.69
CA VAL A 278 -2.04 2.92 -13.95
C VAL A 278 -1.43 4.30 -14.16
N LYS A 279 -2.30 5.29 -14.31
CA LYS A 279 -1.97 6.70 -14.38
C LYS A 279 -2.74 7.45 -13.33
N GLY A 280 -2.12 8.46 -12.73
CA GLY A 280 -2.75 9.30 -11.73
C GLY A 280 -2.45 10.77 -11.96
N TYR A 281 -3.45 11.58 -11.74
CA TYR A 281 -3.38 13.00 -11.96
C TYR A 281 -3.87 13.76 -10.73
N ASP A 282 -3.08 14.73 -10.27
CA ASP A 282 -3.41 15.69 -9.24
C ASP A 282 -4.23 16.81 -9.86
N LEU A 283 -5.51 16.91 -9.48
CA LEU A 283 -6.45 17.86 -10.07
C LEU A 283 -6.26 19.29 -9.56
N ILE A 284 -5.59 19.47 -8.41
CA ILE A 284 -5.30 20.79 -7.83
C ILE A 284 -4.00 21.35 -8.41
N LYS A 285 -2.93 20.54 -8.43
CA LYS A 285 -1.63 20.95 -8.99
C LYS A 285 -1.57 20.86 -10.51
N ASN A 286 -2.57 20.27 -11.17
CA ASN A 286 -2.63 20.04 -12.61
C ASN A 286 -1.41 19.29 -13.15
N GLY A 287 -1.06 18.17 -12.52
CA GLY A 287 0.10 17.36 -12.90
C GLY A 287 -0.01 15.90 -12.49
N PRO A 288 0.96 15.06 -12.87
CA PRO A 288 0.97 13.66 -12.47
C PRO A 288 1.15 13.49 -10.96
N LEU A 289 0.62 12.39 -10.42
CA LEU A 289 0.84 11.99 -9.03
C LEU A 289 2.21 11.33 -8.87
N ILE A 290 2.83 11.53 -7.71
CA ILE A 290 4.08 10.86 -7.33
C ILE A 290 3.82 9.38 -6.94
N ASN A 291 4.86 8.54 -7.07
CA ASN A 291 4.89 7.16 -6.58
C ASN A 291 3.77 6.25 -7.15
N LEU A 292 3.38 6.47 -8.39
CA LEU A 292 2.56 5.51 -9.11
C LEU A 292 3.44 4.44 -9.77
N PRO A 293 3.01 3.15 -9.75
CA PRO A 293 3.78 2.09 -10.36
C PRO A 293 3.93 2.32 -11.87
N PRO A 294 5.14 2.10 -12.44
CA PRO A 294 5.32 2.10 -13.87
C PRO A 294 4.54 0.96 -14.54
N VAL A 295 4.30 1.09 -15.84
CA VAL A 295 3.78 -0.02 -16.65
C VAL A 295 4.67 -1.23 -16.46
N ASN A 296 4.07 -2.38 -16.26
CA ASN A 296 4.82 -3.62 -16.09
C ASN A 296 4.11 -4.80 -16.74
N THR A 297 4.90 -5.80 -17.12
CA THR A 297 4.40 -7.05 -17.66
C THR A 297 5.24 -8.22 -17.16
N LYS A 298 4.55 -9.28 -16.75
CA LYS A 298 5.14 -10.56 -16.35
C LYS A 298 4.67 -11.64 -17.29
N ASN A 299 5.60 -12.35 -17.90
CA ASN A 299 5.33 -13.46 -18.80
C ASN A 299 5.99 -14.71 -18.24
N GLU A 300 5.26 -15.77 -18.05
CA GLU A 300 5.74 -17.01 -17.46
C GLU A 300 5.40 -18.21 -18.34
N ILE A 301 6.39 -19.01 -18.65
CA ILE A 301 6.21 -20.33 -19.25
C ILE A 301 6.35 -21.36 -18.14
N VAL A 302 5.34 -22.22 -17.99
CA VAL A 302 5.32 -23.26 -16.97
C VAL A 302 5.29 -24.62 -17.63
N TYR A 303 6.24 -25.47 -17.23
CA TYR A 303 6.20 -26.92 -17.49
C TYR A 303 5.69 -27.63 -16.24
N ASN A 304 4.70 -28.51 -16.40
CA ASN A 304 4.12 -29.30 -15.32
C ASN A 304 4.02 -30.77 -15.73
N ASN A 305 4.54 -31.67 -14.88
CA ASN A 305 4.46 -33.11 -15.12
C ASN A 305 4.09 -33.86 -13.83
N LEU A 306 2.83 -34.29 -13.78
CA LEU A 306 2.30 -35.00 -12.62
C LEU A 306 2.97 -36.37 -12.40
N LYS A 307 3.43 -37.04 -13.49
CA LYS A 307 4.09 -38.34 -13.40
C LYS A 307 5.51 -38.26 -12.83
N LEU A 308 6.14 -37.11 -12.89
CA LEU A 308 7.47 -36.89 -12.33
C LEU A 308 7.34 -36.23 -10.93
N ASN A 309 6.64 -36.89 -10.02
CA ASN A 309 6.46 -36.39 -8.65
C ASN A 309 5.92 -34.94 -8.60
N ASN A 310 4.93 -34.63 -9.44
CA ASN A 310 4.37 -33.27 -9.58
C ASN A 310 5.45 -32.22 -9.91
N LEU A 311 6.44 -32.59 -10.72
CA LEU A 311 7.48 -31.64 -11.12
C LEU A 311 6.86 -30.44 -11.84
N LYS A 312 7.12 -29.25 -11.31
CA LYS A 312 6.77 -27.96 -11.91
C LYS A 312 8.03 -27.15 -12.10
N LEU A 313 8.27 -26.68 -13.32
CA LEU A 313 9.34 -25.74 -13.67
C LEU A 313 8.73 -24.51 -14.29
N SER A 314 9.20 -23.35 -13.95
CA SER A 314 8.78 -22.12 -14.63
C SER A 314 9.92 -21.15 -14.88
N LEU A 315 9.84 -20.48 -16.01
CA LEU A 315 10.73 -19.38 -16.38
C LEU A 315 9.85 -18.14 -16.57
N GLN A 316 10.10 -17.10 -15.78
CA GLN A 316 9.37 -15.86 -15.77
C GLN A 316 10.25 -14.71 -16.24
N SER A 317 9.76 -13.95 -17.20
CA SER A 317 10.28 -12.68 -17.68
C SER A 317 9.44 -11.55 -17.09
N GLU A 318 10.04 -10.67 -16.29
CA GLU A 318 9.39 -9.48 -15.73
C GLU A 318 10.05 -8.24 -16.32
N TYR A 319 9.28 -7.45 -17.07
CA TYR A 319 9.72 -6.18 -17.62
C TYR A 319 8.97 -5.04 -16.97
N VAL A 320 9.72 -4.11 -16.39
CA VAL A 320 9.20 -2.88 -15.77
C VAL A 320 9.69 -1.70 -16.58
N PHE A 321 8.77 -0.94 -17.15
CA PHE A 321 9.08 0.25 -17.94
C PHE A 321 9.56 1.39 -17.03
N ARG A 322 10.28 2.35 -17.59
CA ARG A 322 10.55 3.60 -16.89
C ARG A 322 9.24 4.36 -16.67
N GLN A 323 9.06 4.96 -15.48
CA GLN A 323 7.93 5.84 -15.23
C GLN A 323 8.13 7.16 -15.99
N ASN A 324 7.19 7.49 -16.88
CA ASN A 324 7.28 8.70 -17.72
C ASN A 324 6.36 9.84 -17.24
N GLU A 325 5.45 9.54 -16.30
CA GLU A 325 4.53 10.53 -15.74
C GLU A 325 4.80 10.68 -14.24
N TYR A 326 5.53 11.72 -13.87
CA TYR A 326 5.91 12.03 -12.49
C TYR A 326 5.97 13.55 -12.28
N PRO A 327 5.69 14.06 -11.06
CA PRO A 327 5.77 15.48 -10.78
C PRO A 327 7.23 15.93 -10.65
N ASN A 328 7.48 17.18 -10.99
CA ASN A 328 8.76 17.82 -10.67
C ASN A 328 8.77 18.27 -9.21
N ASN A 329 9.40 17.50 -8.34
CA ASN A 329 9.62 17.80 -6.93
C ASN A 329 11.10 18.12 -6.65
N ASN A 330 11.87 18.49 -7.68
CA ASN A 330 13.25 18.93 -7.51
C ASN A 330 13.29 20.27 -6.74
N PHE A 331 14.31 20.45 -5.92
CA PHE A 331 14.50 21.65 -5.13
C PHE A 331 15.98 22.03 -5.06
N GLU A 332 16.26 23.32 -4.80
CA GLU A 332 17.61 23.82 -4.64
C GLU A 332 18.03 23.77 -3.16
N VAL A 333 19.28 23.41 -2.92
CA VAL A 333 19.92 23.40 -1.61
C VAL A 333 21.18 24.24 -1.65
N TYR A 334 21.30 25.18 -0.71
CA TYR A 334 22.54 25.95 -0.55
C TYR A 334 23.64 25.05 0.00
N THR A 335 24.77 25.00 -0.72
CA THR A 335 25.97 24.24 -0.35
C THR A 335 27.02 25.19 0.19
N PRO A 336 27.29 25.26 1.51
CA PRO A 336 28.22 26.20 2.09
C PRO A 336 29.67 26.10 1.58
N LEU A 337 30.08 24.89 1.13
CA LEU A 337 31.42 24.65 0.61
C LEU A 337 31.68 25.30 -0.74
N SER A 338 30.69 25.36 -1.61
CA SER A 338 30.73 25.96 -2.94
C SER A 338 30.16 27.38 -2.96
N GLU A 339 29.49 27.80 -1.88
CA GLU A 339 28.72 29.05 -1.76
C GLU A 339 27.68 29.22 -2.88
N THR A 340 27.15 28.09 -3.38
CA THR A 340 26.18 28.02 -4.48
C THR A 340 24.93 27.24 -4.11
N PHE A 341 23.84 27.50 -4.84
CA PHE A 341 22.66 26.62 -4.81
C PHE A 341 22.85 25.47 -5.80
N GLU A 342 22.69 24.25 -5.30
CA GLU A 342 22.76 23.03 -6.10
C GLU A 342 21.37 22.41 -6.23
N LEU A 343 20.99 22.02 -7.46
CA LEU A 343 19.73 21.35 -7.73
C LEU A 343 19.79 19.90 -7.26
N VAL A 344 18.95 19.55 -6.31
CA VAL A 344 18.72 18.16 -5.89
C VAL A 344 17.68 17.53 -6.81
N ASN A 345 18.12 16.67 -7.71
CA ASN A 345 17.25 15.91 -8.58
C ASN A 345 16.71 14.66 -7.84
N ILE A 346 15.49 14.78 -7.31
CA ILE A 346 14.79 13.69 -6.59
C ILE A 346 13.64 13.12 -7.40
N SER A 347 13.24 13.81 -8.47
CA SER A 347 12.06 13.46 -9.24
C SER A 347 12.31 12.39 -10.29
N ASP A 348 13.50 12.36 -10.89
CA ASP A 348 13.78 11.47 -12.00
C ASP A 348 13.62 9.99 -11.61
N PRO A 349 12.77 9.26 -12.34
CA PRO A 349 12.58 7.84 -12.09
C PRO A 349 13.81 7.02 -12.52
N PRO A 350 14.04 5.87 -11.87
CA PRO A 350 15.00 4.90 -12.35
C PRO A 350 14.71 4.42 -13.76
N GLU A 351 15.74 3.94 -14.45
CA GLU A 351 15.61 3.33 -15.76
C GLU A 351 14.73 2.07 -15.74
N SER A 352 14.19 1.71 -16.91
CA SER A 352 13.50 0.43 -17.10
C SER A 352 14.42 -0.74 -16.82
N TYR A 353 13.86 -1.86 -16.40
CA TYR A 353 14.64 -3.07 -16.16
C TYR A 353 13.90 -4.34 -16.56
N HIS A 354 14.66 -5.39 -16.82
CA HIS A 354 14.16 -6.71 -17.16
C HIS A 354 14.75 -7.76 -16.23
N LEU A 355 13.92 -8.48 -15.51
CA LEU A 355 14.31 -9.56 -14.63
C LEU A 355 13.91 -10.91 -15.23
N LEU A 356 14.79 -11.88 -15.14
CA LEU A 356 14.51 -13.27 -15.49
C LEU A 356 14.56 -14.09 -14.19
N ASN A 357 13.46 -14.81 -13.90
CA ASN A 357 13.30 -15.61 -12.70
C ASN A 357 13.03 -17.07 -13.07
N PHE A 358 13.61 -18.00 -12.31
CA PHE A 358 13.35 -19.43 -12.42
C PHE A 358 12.75 -19.96 -11.14
N ASN A 359 11.77 -20.85 -11.27
CA ASN A 359 11.19 -21.55 -10.14
C ASN A 359 11.01 -23.03 -10.48
N SER A 360 11.37 -23.91 -9.53
CA SER A 360 11.12 -25.34 -9.63
C SER A 360 10.48 -25.85 -8.34
N SER A 361 9.56 -26.79 -8.47
CA SER A 361 8.91 -27.46 -7.35
C SER A 361 8.71 -28.93 -7.66
N ILE A 362 8.98 -29.79 -6.68
CA ILE A 362 8.81 -31.25 -6.80
C ILE A 362 8.32 -31.82 -5.47
N ASP A 363 7.46 -32.84 -5.53
CA ASP A 363 6.91 -33.53 -4.38
C ASP A 363 7.58 -34.87 -4.17
N PHE A 364 7.99 -35.18 -2.96
CA PHE A 364 8.49 -36.50 -2.55
C PHE A 364 7.54 -37.11 -1.53
N SER A 365 7.20 -38.38 -1.68
CA SER A 365 6.52 -39.16 -0.64
C SER A 365 7.56 -39.54 0.42
N VAL A 366 7.38 -39.07 1.65
CA VAL A 366 8.29 -39.33 2.78
C VAL A 366 7.39 -39.94 3.86
N PHE A 367 7.67 -41.16 4.29
CA PHE A 367 6.80 -41.94 5.19
C PHE A 367 5.39 -42.17 4.67
N ASN A 368 4.65 -43.12 5.23
CA ASN A 368 3.38 -43.67 4.67
C ASN A 368 2.24 -42.66 4.38
N LYS A 369 2.30 -41.41 4.88
CA LYS A 369 1.25 -40.40 4.66
C LYS A 369 1.78 -38.98 4.46
N SER A 370 3.09 -38.77 4.59
CA SER A 370 3.68 -37.44 4.53
C SER A 370 4.23 -37.11 3.17
N LYS A 371 4.06 -35.87 2.72
CA LYS A 371 4.62 -35.34 1.47
C LYS A 371 5.59 -34.22 1.77
N LEU A 372 6.80 -34.32 1.22
CA LEU A 372 7.79 -33.25 1.24
C LEU A 372 7.75 -32.52 -0.09
N ASN A 373 7.39 -31.24 -0.07
CA ASN A 373 7.53 -30.36 -1.22
C ASN A 373 8.86 -29.61 -1.13
N LEU A 374 9.68 -29.76 -2.16
CA LEU A 374 10.93 -29.03 -2.34
C LEU A 374 10.72 -27.98 -3.41
N THR A 375 10.93 -26.71 -3.05
CA THR A 375 10.86 -25.59 -4.00
C THR A 375 12.21 -24.87 -4.03
N PHE A 376 12.75 -24.70 -5.24
CA PHE A 376 13.97 -23.93 -5.50
C PHE A 376 13.66 -22.78 -6.45
N ARG A 377 14.09 -21.56 -6.09
CA ARG A 377 13.88 -20.33 -6.88
C ARG A 377 15.19 -19.61 -7.08
N ILE A 378 15.33 -19.03 -8.25
CA ILE A 378 16.39 -18.08 -8.58
C ILE A 378 15.70 -16.82 -9.07
N ASN A 379 15.76 -15.75 -8.28
CA ASN A 379 15.28 -14.45 -8.70
C ASN A 379 16.42 -13.68 -9.33
N ASN A 380 16.11 -12.89 -10.38
CA ASN A 380 17.08 -12.07 -11.10
C ASN A 380 18.30 -12.90 -11.59
N ILE A 381 18.04 -13.92 -12.40
CA ILE A 381 19.07 -14.85 -12.93
C ILE A 381 20.23 -14.10 -13.60
N LEU A 382 19.89 -13.03 -14.34
CA LEU A 382 20.85 -12.24 -15.10
C LEU A 382 21.68 -11.30 -14.21
N ASN A 383 21.38 -11.24 -12.91
CA ASN A 383 22.02 -10.34 -11.94
C ASN A 383 21.99 -8.87 -12.37
N VAL A 384 20.87 -8.44 -12.92
CA VAL A 384 20.65 -7.04 -13.33
C VAL A 384 20.70 -6.14 -12.09
N SER A 385 21.47 -5.06 -12.17
CA SER A 385 21.47 -4.00 -11.17
C SER A 385 20.34 -3.02 -11.50
N TYR A 386 19.37 -2.88 -10.61
CA TYR A 386 18.19 -2.07 -10.86
C TYR A 386 17.69 -1.36 -9.60
N LYS A 387 16.83 -0.37 -9.78
CA LYS A 387 16.11 0.34 -8.71
C LYS A 387 14.61 0.32 -9.02
N ASN A 388 13.81 -0.16 -8.09
CA ASN A 388 12.35 -0.08 -8.24
C ASN A 388 11.88 1.34 -7.92
N TYR A 389 11.07 1.94 -8.79
CA TYR A 389 10.55 3.30 -8.61
C TYR A 389 9.76 3.48 -7.30
N LEU A 390 9.08 2.43 -6.82
CA LEU A 390 8.32 2.47 -5.56
C LEU A 390 9.16 2.15 -4.31
N ASN A 391 10.41 1.73 -4.48
CA ASN A 391 11.29 1.47 -3.36
C ASN A 391 11.70 2.79 -2.69
N ARG A 392 11.39 2.95 -1.40
CA ARG A 392 11.74 4.14 -0.62
C ARG A 392 13.24 4.38 -0.52
N LEU A 393 14.05 3.33 -0.62
CA LEU A 393 15.50 3.38 -0.56
C LEU A 393 16.17 3.56 -1.94
N ARG A 394 15.39 3.74 -3.03
CA ARG A 394 15.91 3.90 -4.40
C ARG A 394 16.96 5.02 -4.54
N TYR A 395 16.90 6.01 -3.66
CA TYR A 395 17.84 7.13 -3.66
C TYR A 395 19.24 6.73 -3.16
N TYR A 396 19.35 5.66 -2.39
CA TYR A 396 20.56 5.26 -1.67
C TYR A 396 21.11 3.93 -2.14
N SER A 397 20.28 2.99 -2.60
CA SER A 397 20.71 1.64 -2.93
C SER A 397 19.94 1.06 -4.11
N HIS A 398 20.56 0.09 -4.77
CA HIS A 398 19.89 -0.80 -5.71
C HIS A 398 19.06 -1.85 -4.97
N ASP A 399 18.08 -2.40 -5.67
CA ASP A 399 17.32 -3.57 -5.23
C ASP A 399 18.19 -4.84 -5.29
N LEU A 400 17.66 -5.94 -4.75
CA LEU A 400 18.39 -7.20 -4.63
C LEU A 400 18.85 -7.72 -5.99
N GLY A 401 20.14 -8.05 -6.10
CA GLY A 401 20.70 -8.79 -7.22
C GLY A 401 20.18 -10.23 -7.26
N ARG A 402 20.96 -11.14 -7.89
CA ARG A 402 20.60 -12.56 -7.95
C ARG A 402 20.42 -13.14 -6.55
N ASN A 403 19.28 -13.81 -6.35
CA ASN A 403 18.91 -14.39 -5.06
C ASN A 403 18.44 -15.84 -5.24
N PHE A 404 18.96 -16.74 -4.39
CA PHE A 404 18.64 -18.16 -4.36
C PHE A 404 17.77 -18.44 -3.13
N ILE A 405 16.65 -19.13 -3.33
CA ILE A 405 15.70 -19.46 -2.27
C ILE A 405 15.41 -20.95 -2.31
N LEU A 406 15.63 -21.65 -1.20
CA LEU A 406 15.27 -23.05 -1.02
C LEU A 406 14.21 -23.16 0.07
N ASN A 407 13.07 -23.73 -0.27
CA ASN A 407 11.97 -23.98 0.67
C ASN A 407 11.70 -25.48 0.78
N LEU A 408 11.55 -25.97 2.00
CA LEU A 408 11.14 -27.32 2.34
C LEU A 408 9.81 -27.23 3.10
N LYS A 409 8.77 -27.89 2.57
CA LYS A 409 7.46 -27.96 3.22
C LYS A 409 7.06 -29.41 3.44
N LEU A 410 6.98 -29.81 4.69
CA LEU A 410 6.51 -31.14 5.07
C LEU A 410 5.01 -31.07 5.41
N ASN A 411 4.20 -31.86 4.73
CA ASN A 411 2.79 -32.08 5.03
C ASN A 411 2.64 -33.50 5.60
N TYR A 412 2.13 -33.63 6.81
CA TYR A 412 1.97 -34.86 7.55
C TYR A 412 0.51 -35.09 7.96
#